data_1b8f27355380316d5f2e7ff70cf708db
#
_entry.id   1b8f27355380316d5f2e7ff70cf708db
#
_cell.length_a   1.000
_cell.length_b   1.000
_cell.length_c   1.000
_cell.angle_alpha   90.00
_cell.angle_beta   90.00
_cell.angle_gamma   90.00
#
_symmetry.space_group_name_H-M   'P 1'
#
loop_
_entity.id
_entity.type
_entity.pdbx_description
1 polymer ?
#
loop_
_entity_poly.entity_id
_entity_poly.type
_entity_poly.pdbx_seq_one_letter_code
_entity_poly.pdbx_strand_id
1 'polypeptide(L)'
;MKIVNTLILIGAGLAAHAPVQARIAEYQLDNGLKIIVQEDHRAPIVVSQVWYKVGSSYELNGITGVSHVLEHMMFKGTENLEPGEFSRIISANGGRENAFTSRDYTAYFQRLEKSRLPVSFRLEADRMRGLKLNEEEFKKEVQVVMEERRLRTEDNPEALPYEQFSATAYLSSPYRTPVIGWMDDLKNMRLEDLSSWYQQWYAPNNATVVVVGDVQSSDVYELAKEHFGPLKPSVLSQVKPQQEASPKG
;
A
#
# COMPACT_ATOMS: atom_id res chain seq x y z
N MET A 1 58.89 54.85 22.91
CA MET A 1 58.48 53.82 21.97
C MET A 1 57.21 53.16 22.54
N LYS A 2 56.02 53.54 22.06
CA LYS A 2 54.72 53.04 22.57
C LYS A 2 54.23 51.93 21.61
N ILE A 3 54.08 50.69 22.10
CA ILE A 3 53.54 49.57 21.38
C ILE A 3 52.06 49.65 21.55
N VAL A 4 51.32 49.79 20.43
CA VAL A 4 49.83 49.71 20.36
C VAL A 4 49.45 48.28 20.04
N ASN A 5 48.88 47.60 21.01
CA ASN A 5 48.27 46.24 20.78
C ASN A 5 46.88 46.39 20.15
N THR A 6 46.78 46.01 18.90
CA THR A 6 45.49 45.93 18.21
C THR A 6 44.87 44.54 18.48
N LEU A 7 43.81 44.51 19.25
CA LEU A 7 42.99 43.31 19.49
C LEU A 7 42.02 43.09 18.30
N ILE A 8 42.22 42.04 17.54
CA ILE A 8 41.26 41.62 16.50
C ILE A 8 40.24 40.69 17.14
N LEU A 9 39.00 41.16 17.31
CA LEU A 9 37.85 40.33 17.68
C LEU A 9 37.35 39.58 16.44
N ILE A 10 37.59 38.28 16.39
CA ILE A 10 36.95 37.38 15.41
C ILE A 10 35.58 37.01 15.98
N GLY A 11 34.53 37.65 15.48
CA GLY A 11 33.17 37.28 15.77
C GLY A 11 32.77 35.98 15.03
N ALA A 12 32.76 34.87 15.74
CA ALA A 12 32.18 33.61 15.21
C ALA A 12 30.65 33.75 15.15
N GLY A 13 30.14 34.02 13.98
CA GLY A 13 28.70 33.99 13.74
C GLY A 13 28.16 32.53 13.84
N LEU A 14 27.52 32.20 14.95
CA LEU A 14 26.72 31.00 15.08
C LEU A 14 25.46 31.14 14.17
N ALA A 15 25.53 30.58 12.99
CA ALA A 15 24.34 30.40 12.16
C ALA A 15 23.40 29.44 12.90
N ALA A 16 22.35 29.97 13.51
CA ALA A 16 21.26 29.15 14.08
C ALA A 16 20.59 28.41 12.93
N HIS A 17 20.87 27.11 12.80
CA HIS A 17 20.14 26.24 11.91
C HIS A 17 18.78 26.02 12.57
N ALA A 18 17.73 26.70 12.09
CA ALA A 18 16.37 26.39 12.43
C ALA A 18 16.11 24.93 12.01
N PRO A 19 15.51 24.09 12.88
CA PRO A 19 15.16 22.74 12.49
C PRO A 19 14.20 22.83 11.29
N VAL A 20 14.57 22.22 10.17
CA VAL A 20 13.66 22.03 9.04
C VAL A 20 12.59 21.06 9.52
N GLN A 21 11.49 21.60 10.00
CA GLN A 21 10.34 20.81 10.38
C GLN A 21 9.72 20.27 9.08
N ALA A 22 9.77 18.95 8.89
CA ALA A 22 9.15 18.29 7.76
C ALA A 22 7.66 18.69 7.73
N ARG A 23 7.25 19.40 6.69
CA ARG A 23 5.89 19.88 6.55
C ARG A 23 5.06 18.76 5.92
N ILE A 24 4.10 18.21 6.68
CA ILE A 24 3.12 17.27 6.17
C ILE A 24 1.92 18.08 5.71
N ALA A 25 1.51 17.88 4.47
CA ALA A 25 0.28 18.44 3.92
C ALA A 25 -0.75 17.31 3.71
N GLU A 26 -2.00 17.57 4.07
CA GLU A 26 -3.10 16.63 3.91
C GLU A 26 -4.19 17.26 3.05
N TYR A 27 -4.70 16.48 2.09
CA TYR A 27 -5.78 16.87 1.19
C TYR A 27 -6.80 15.74 1.09
N GLN A 28 -7.98 16.09 0.59
CA GLN A 28 -9.01 15.12 0.24
C GLN A 28 -9.68 15.54 -1.07
N LEU A 29 -9.87 14.57 -1.98
CA LEU A 29 -10.64 14.78 -3.21
C LEU A 29 -12.13 14.57 -2.95
N ASP A 30 -12.98 15.10 -3.84
CA ASP A 30 -14.44 15.01 -3.75
C ASP A 30 -14.95 13.55 -3.73
N ASN A 31 -14.20 12.62 -4.35
CA ASN A 31 -14.51 11.18 -4.34
C ASN A 31 -14.07 10.46 -3.06
N GLY A 32 -13.54 11.18 -2.08
CA GLY A 32 -13.15 10.67 -0.76
C GLY A 32 -11.70 10.21 -0.65
N LEU A 33 -10.90 10.24 -1.73
CA LEU A 33 -9.47 9.88 -1.67
C LEU A 33 -8.72 10.85 -0.76
N LYS A 34 -7.98 10.32 0.20
CA LYS A 34 -7.06 11.08 1.05
C LYS A 34 -5.68 11.13 0.41
N ILE A 35 -5.01 12.27 0.56
CA ILE A 35 -3.66 12.49 0.04
C ILE A 35 -2.83 13.07 1.17
N ILE A 36 -1.70 12.44 1.46
CA ILE A 36 -0.72 12.88 2.46
C ILE A 36 0.60 13.11 1.74
N VAL A 37 1.15 14.30 1.87
CA VAL A 37 2.41 14.68 1.21
C VAL A 37 3.41 15.14 2.27
N GLN A 38 4.60 14.55 2.24
CA GLN A 38 5.76 15.03 2.98
C GLN A 38 6.84 15.46 2.01
N GLU A 39 7.13 16.76 1.96
CA GLU A 39 8.19 17.30 1.14
C GLU A 39 9.56 16.99 1.75
N ASP A 40 10.45 16.43 0.93
CA ASP A 40 11.84 16.12 1.30
C ASP A 40 12.77 16.35 0.10
N HIS A 41 13.44 17.50 0.09
CA HIS A 41 14.25 17.96 -1.04
C HIS A 41 15.73 17.52 -0.98
N ARG A 42 16.08 16.55 -0.11
CA ARG A 42 17.48 16.12 0.07
C ARG A 42 18.01 15.30 -1.12
N ALA A 43 17.13 14.68 -1.91
CA ALA A 43 17.47 13.90 -3.10
C ALA A 43 16.36 14.00 -4.15
N PRO A 44 16.66 13.95 -5.46
CA PRO A 44 15.66 14.09 -6.53
C PRO A 44 14.84 12.79 -6.74
N ILE A 45 14.32 12.24 -5.67
CA ILE A 45 13.53 11.00 -5.66
C ILE A 45 12.18 11.22 -4.98
N VAL A 46 11.23 10.39 -5.34
CA VAL A 46 9.90 10.33 -4.72
C VAL A 46 9.51 8.89 -4.45
N VAL A 47 8.87 8.67 -3.32
CA VAL A 47 8.15 7.44 -2.99
C VAL A 47 6.66 7.76 -3.02
N SER A 48 5.94 7.08 -3.90
CA SER A 48 4.48 7.14 -4.02
C SER A 48 3.89 5.85 -3.50
N GLN A 49 2.88 5.94 -2.65
CA GLN A 49 2.21 4.78 -2.05
C GLN A 49 0.70 4.96 -2.16
N VAL A 50 -0.01 3.86 -2.44
CA VAL A 50 -1.46 3.77 -2.33
C VAL A 50 -1.81 2.73 -1.28
N TRP A 51 -2.49 3.16 -0.24
CA TRP A 51 -2.91 2.33 0.90
C TRP A 51 -4.41 2.13 0.85
N TYR A 52 -4.86 0.88 0.76
CA TYR A 52 -6.26 0.49 0.90
C TYR A 52 -6.52 0.01 2.32
N LYS A 53 -7.58 0.53 2.95
CA LYS A 53 -7.99 0.13 4.29
C LYS A 53 -8.77 -1.19 4.23
N VAL A 54 -8.07 -2.25 3.85
CA VAL A 54 -8.59 -3.61 3.76
C VAL A 54 -7.44 -4.60 3.76
N GLY A 55 -7.60 -5.71 4.47
CA GLY A 55 -6.66 -6.80 4.57
C GLY A 55 -7.34 -8.02 5.18
N SER A 56 -6.57 -8.98 5.67
CA SER A 56 -7.11 -10.27 6.11
C SER A 56 -8.11 -10.19 7.26
N SER A 57 -8.10 -9.14 8.06
CA SER A 57 -9.09 -8.98 9.15
C SER A 57 -10.50 -8.63 8.66
N TYR A 58 -10.65 -8.29 7.40
CA TYR A 58 -11.94 -7.99 6.76
C TYR A 58 -12.53 -9.20 6.03
N GLU A 59 -11.74 -10.27 5.85
CA GLU A 59 -12.11 -11.45 5.08
C GLU A 59 -13.12 -12.33 5.82
N LEU A 60 -13.96 -12.99 5.04
CA LEU A 60 -14.92 -13.97 5.55
C LEU A 60 -14.33 -15.37 5.48
N ASN A 61 -14.76 -16.25 6.38
CA ASN A 61 -14.45 -17.68 6.29
C ASN A 61 -14.92 -18.22 4.93
N GLY A 62 -14.11 -19.04 4.29
CA GLY A 62 -14.36 -19.59 2.96
C GLY A 62 -13.68 -18.84 1.82
N ILE A 63 -13.20 -17.60 2.07
CA ILE A 63 -12.45 -16.79 1.10
C ILE A 63 -11.21 -16.14 1.72
N THR A 64 -10.67 -16.74 2.80
CA THR A 64 -9.47 -16.18 3.43
C THR A 64 -8.27 -16.22 2.48
N GLY A 65 -7.45 -15.18 2.53
CA GLY A 65 -6.35 -14.97 1.59
C GLY A 65 -6.74 -14.17 0.33
N VAL A 66 -8.02 -13.80 0.17
CA VAL A 66 -8.50 -13.05 -1.01
C VAL A 66 -7.77 -11.71 -1.16
N SER A 67 -7.43 -11.02 -0.07
CA SER A 67 -6.65 -9.78 -0.12
C SER A 67 -5.24 -10.01 -0.67
N HIS A 68 -4.60 -11.09 -0.28
CA HIS A 68 -3.25 -11.44 -0.72
C HIS A 68 -3.25 -11.94 -2.19
N VAL A 69 -4.23 -12.76 -2.58
CA VAL A 69 -4.39 -13.17 -3.98
C VAL A 69 -4.68 -11.95 -4.86
N LEU A 70 -5.50 -10.99 -4.38
CA LEU A 70 -5.75 -9.76 -5.12
C LEU A 70 -4.48 -8.90 -5.24
N GLU A 71 -3.63 -8.84 -4.20
CA GLU A 71 -2.33 -8.16 -4.30
C GLU A 71 -1.54 -8.67 -5.51
N HIS A 72 -1.42 -9.99 -5.67
CA HIS A 72 -0.74 -10.61 -6.83
C HIS A 72 -1.43 -10.25 -8.15
N MET A 73 -2.75 -10.31 -8.18
CA MET A 73 -3.52 -10.03 -9.40
C MET A 73 -3.45 -8.57 -9.85
N MET A 74 -3.15 -7.63 -8.94
CA MET A 74 -2.97 -6.21 -9.28
C MET A 74 -1.80 -5.93 -10.24
N PHE A 75 -0.95 -6.91 -10.50
CA PHE A 75 0.14 -6.85 -11.47
C PHE A 75 -0.15 -7.60 -12.79
N LYS A 76 -1.37 -8.17 -12.93
CA LYS A 76 -1.75 -9.06 -14.04
C LYS A 76 -2.58 -8.38 -15.13
N GLY A 77 -2.46 -7.06 -15.23
CA GLY A 77 -3.04 -6.26 -16.30
C GLY A 77 -4.31 -5.53 -15.94
N THR A 78 -4.61 -4.55 -16.75
CA THR A 78 -5.81 -3.70 -16.67
C THR A 78 -6.49 -3.67 -18.04
N GLU A 79 -7.55 -2.89 -18.19
CA GLU A 79 -8.14 -2.63 -19.51
C GLU A 79 -7.15 -1.95 -20.48
N ASN A 80 -6.11 -1.27 -19.94
CA ASN A 80 -5.12 -0.51 -20.70
C ASN A 80 -3.73 -1.12 -20.73
N LEU A 81 -3.46 -2.16 -19.92
CA LEU A 81 -2.13 -2.75 -19.74
C LEU A 81 -2.20 -4.28 -19.78
N GLU A 82 -1.24 -4.89 -20.45
CA GLU A 82 -1.07 -6.34 -20.45
C GLU A 82 -0.43 -6.83 -19.11
N PRO A 83 -0.53 -8.12 -18.78
CA PRO A 83 0.12 -8.71 -17.61
C PRO A 83 1.61 -8.39 -17.55
N GLY A 84 2.09 -7.90 -16.40
CA GLY A 84 3.49 -7.51 -16.17
C GLY A 84 3.91 -6.18 -16.83
N GLU A 85 3.03 -5.54 -17.59
CA GLU A 85 3.35 -4.28 -18.25
C GLU A 85 3.52 -3.12 -17.27
N PHE A 86 2.77 -3.11 -16.18
CA PHE A 86 2.94 -2.17 -15.07
C PHE A 86 4.41 -2.16 -14.60
N SER A 87 4.93 -3.32 -14.24
CA SER A 87 6.30 -3.52 -13.75
C SER A 87 7.35 -3.10 -14.79
N ARG A 88 7.10 -3.44 -16.07
CA ARG A 88 7.97 -3.05 -17.18
C ARG A 88 8.04 -1.53 -17.36
N ILE A 89 6.89 -0.83 -17.23
CA ILE A 89 6.86 0.63 -17.35
C ILE A 89 7.59 1.29 -16.18
N ILE A 90 7.35 0.86 -14.93
CA ILE A 90 8.05 1.38 -13.75
C ILE A 90 9.57 1.19 -13.90
N SER A 91 10.00 -0.01 -14.28
CA SER A 91 11.41 -0.35 -14.49
C SER A 91 12.06 0.49 -15.60
N ALA A 92 11.35 0.67 -16.73
CA ALA A 92 11.82 1.50 -17.85
C ALA A 92 11.95 2.98 -17.48
N ASN A 93 11.24 3.45 -16.44
CA ASN A 93 11.38 4.79 -15.85
C ASN A 93 12.42 4.84 -14.70
N GLY A 94 13.26 3.81 -14.55
CA GLY A 94 14.30 3.75 -13.52
C GLY A 94 13.74 3.53 -12.11
N GLY A 95 12.47 3.16 -11.99
CA GLY A 95 11.78 2.93 -10.73
C GLY A 95 11.89 1.51 -10.22
N ARG A 96 11.45 1.35 -8.98
CA ARG A 96 11.20 0.06 -8.33
C ARG A 96 9.82 0.10 -7.70
N GLU A 97 9.19 -1.04 -7.67
CA GLU A 97 7.87 -1.21 -7.07
C GLU A 97 7.83 -2.42 -6.16
N ASN A 98 6.86 -2.44 -5.28
CA ASN A 98 6.46 -3.60 -4.53
C ASN A 98 5.05 -3.38 -3.94
N ALA A 99 4.52 -4.44 -3.31
CA ALA A 99 3.28 -4.40 -2.56
C ALA A 99 3.39 -5.25 -1.30
N PHE A 100 2.47 -5.08 -0.39
CA PHE A 100 2.34 -5.94 0.78
C PHE A 100 0.91 -5.89 1.31
N THR A 101 0.43 -7.03 1.76
CA THR A 101 -0.84 -7.22 2.47
C THR A 101 -0.58 -7.47 3.95
N SER A 102 -1.39 -6.85 4.79
CA SER A 102 -1.40 -7.06 6.24
C SER A 102 -2.81 -7.41 6.71
N ARG A 103 -3.04 -7.42 8.02
CA ARG A 103 -4.37 -7.68 8.58
C ARG A 103 -5.37 -6.58 8.24
N ASP A 104 -4.96 -5.31 8.35
CA ASP A 104 -5.88 -4.16 8.28
C ASP A 104 -5.73 -3.32 7.02
N TYR A 105 -4.70 -3.58 6.22
CA TYR A 105 -4.40 -2.81 5.02
C TYR A 105 -3.66 -3.62 3.97
N THR A 106 -3.78 -3.16 2.72
CA THR A 106 -2.95 -3.58 1.59
C THR A 106 -2.35 -2.32 0.96
N ALA A 107 -1.06 -2.33 0.67
CA ALA A 107 -0.37 -1.17 0.14
C ALA A 107 0.50 -1.53 -1.07
N TYR A 108 0.57 -0.57 -1.99
CA TYR A 108 1.39 -0.62 -3.20
C TYR A 108 2.28 0.60 -3.23
N PHE A 109 3.53 0.45 -3.64
CA PHE A 109 4.44 1.58 -3.67
C PHE A 109 5.41 1.54 -4.85
N GLN A 110 5.79 2.74 -5.32
CA GLN A 110 6.83 2.94 -6.30
C GLN A 110 7.85 3.95 -5.76
N ARG A 111 9.10 3.68 -6.04
CA ARG A 111 10.20 4.63 -5.84
C ARG A 111 10.76 5.02 -7.20
N LEU A 112 10.74 6.33 -7.50
CA LEU A 112 11.05 6.89 -8.81
C LEU A 112 11.90 8.15 -8.67
N GLU A 113 12.52 8.58 -9.75
CA GLU A 113 13.00 9.95 -9.90
C GLU A 113 11.75 10.87 -9.90
N LYS A 114 11.85 12.05 -9.28
CA LYS A 114 10.71 12.93 -8.98
C LYS A 114 9.86 13.32 -10.20
N SER A 115 10.49 13.54 -11.37
CA SER A 115 9.76 13.89 -12.60
C SER A 115 8.88 12.74 -13.14
N ARG A 116 9.03 11.52 -12.59
CA ARG A 116 8.28 10.33 -12.97
C ARG A 116 7.07 10.04 -12.08
N LEU A 117 6.78 10.89 -11.09
CA LEU A 117 5.57 10.76 -10.27
C LEU A 117 4.28 10.65 -11.11
N PRO A 118 4.09 11.41 -12.21
CA PRO A 118 2.92 11.26 -13.08
C PRO A 118 2.75 9.86 -13.65
N VAL A 119 3.85 9.15 -13.93
CA VAL A 119 3.78 7.75 -14.40
C VAL A 119 3.19 6.85 -13.32
N SER A 120 3.66 6.97 -12.06
CA SER A 120 3.12 6.23 -10.92
C SER A 120 1.62 6.50 -10.74
N PHE A 121 1.20 7.77 -10.73
CA PHE A 121 -0.20 8.14 -10.51
C PHE A 121 -1.12 7.62 -11.60
N ARG A 122 -0.71 7.74 -12.86
CA ARG A 122 -1.47 7.19 -14.00
C ARG A 122 -1.67 5.68 -13.86
N LEU A 123 -0.61 4.95 -13.54
CA LEU A 123 -0.65 3.49 -13.41
C LEU A 123 -1.47 3.04 -12.20
N GLU A 124 -1.32 3.73 -11.06
CA GLU A 124 -2.08 3.42 -9.84
C GLU A 124 -3.57 3.73 -10.00
N ALA A 125 -3.91 4.84 -10.63
CA ALA A 125 -5.29 5.21 -10.91
C ALA A 125 -5.96 4.21 -11.87
N ASP A 126 -5.21 3.74 -12.88
CA ASP A 126 -5.67 2.75 -13.84
C ASP A 126 -6.00 1.43 -13.12
N ARG A 127 -5.08 0.86 -12.36
CA ARG A 127 -5.33 -0.42 -11.67
C ARG A 127 -6.29 -0.32 -10.48
N MET A 128 -6.52 0.87 -9.92
CA MET A 128 -7.50 1.06 -8.84
C MET A 128 -8.93 0.71 -9.27
N ARG A 129 -9.30 0.97 -10.52
CA ARG A 129 -10.67 0.72 -11.02
C ARG A 129 -10.73 0.03 -12.38
N GLY A 130 -9.61 -0.17 -13.05
CA GLY A 130 -9.51 -0.76 -14.37
C GLY A 130 -8.86 -2.15 -14.40
N LEU A 131 -8.70 -2.83 -13.23
CA LEU A 131 -8.09 -4.15 -13.18
C LEU A 131 -8.88 -5.15 -14.01
N LYS A 132 -8.20 -5.84 -14.91
CA LYS A 132 -8.77 -6.88 -15.77
C LYS A 132 -8.57 -8.25 -15.11
N LEU A 133 -9.61 -8.74 -14.45
CA LEU A 133 -9.58 -10.04 -13.82
C LEU A 133 -9.76 -11.15 -14.87
N ASN A 134 -8.72 -11.94 -15.07
CA ASN A 134 -8.65 -13.03 -16.04
C ASN A 134 -8.59 -14.37 -15.31
N GLU A 135 -9.44 -15.32 -15.70
CA GLU A 135 -9.54 -16.64 -15.09
C GLU A 135 -8.24 -17.46 -15.18
N GLU A 136 -7.50 -17.32 -16.29
CA GLU A 136 -6.25 -18.05 -16.49
C GLU A 136 -5.15 -17.52 -15.55
N GLU A 137 -4.98 -16.19 -15.48
CA GLU A 137 -4.03 -15.57 -14.57
C GLU A 137 -4.42 -15.79 -13.11
N PHE A 138 -5.72 -15.71 -12.78
CA PHE A 138 -6.20 -16.01 -11.44
C PHE A 138 -5.82 -17.43 -10.98
N LYS A 139 -6.07 -18.45 -11.80
CA LYS A 139 -5.70 -19.82 -11.48
C LYS A 139 -4.20 -19.99 -11.27
N LYS A 140 -3.38 -19.33 -12.07
CA LYS A 140 -1.92 -19.35 -11.91
C LYS A 140 -1.51 -18.71 -10.58
N GLU A 141 -2.04 -17.53 -10.27
CA GLU A 141 -1.66 -16.81 -9.06
C GLU A 141 -2.15 -17.50 -7.78
N VAL A 142 -3.33 -18.09 -7.78
CA VAL A 142 -3.77 -18.94 -6.65
C VAL A 142 -2.77 -20.07 -6.40
N GLN A 143 -2.25 -20.73 -7.44
CA GLN A 143 -1.21 -21.76 -7.27
C GLN A 143 0.09 -21.18 -6.71
N VAL A 144 0.50 -19.99 -7.18
CA VAL A 144 1.68 -19.28 -6.65
C VAL A 144 1.50 -18.99 -5.16
N VAL A 145 0.36 -18.46 -4.75
CA VAL A 145 0.06 -18.18 -3.34
C VAL A 145 0.02 -19.46 -2.51
N MET A 146 -0.53 -20.55 -3.04
CA MET A 146 -0.50 -21.85 -2.36
C MET A 146 0.93 -22.39 -2.16
N GLU A 147 1.81 -22.25 -3.16
CA GLU A 147 3.22 -22.62 -3.01
C GLU A 147 3.95 -21.69 -2.02
N GLU A 148 3.67 -20.40 -2.06
CA GLU A 148 4.20 -19.44 -1.10
C GLU A 148 3.77 -19.80 0.33
N ARG A 149 2.51 -20.20 0.53
CA ARG A 149 2.02 -20.68 1.83
C ARG A 149 2.78 -21.91 2.29
N ARG A 150 3.03 -22.90 1.42
CA ARG A 150 3.83 -24.06 1.76
C ARG A 150 5.22 -23.66 2.24
N LEU A 151 5.92 -22.87 1.43
CA LEU A 151 7.30 -22.45 1.73
C LEU A 151 7.42 -21.56 2.98
N ARG A 152 6.51 -20.60 3.16
CA ARG A 152 6.60 -19.61 4.24
C ARG A 152 5.95 -20.05 5.54
N THR A 153 5.00 -20.98 5.49
CA THR A 153 4.20 -21.38 6.66
C THR A 153 4.32 -22.87 6.95
N GLU A 154 3.92 -23.74 5.99
CA GLU A 154 3.80 -25.18 6.26
C GLU A 154 5.16 -25.86 6.45
N ASP A 155 6.17 -25.49 5.65
CA ASP A 155 7.54 -26.00 5.72
C ASP A 155 8.42 -25.21 6.71
N ASN A 156 7.89 -24.15 7.34
CA ASN A 156 8.62 -23.32 8.28
C ASN A 156 8.31 -23.74 9.73
N PRO A 157 9.29 -24.26 10.48
CA PRO A 157 9.07 -24.78 11.83
C PRO A 157 8.72 -23.71 12.88
N GLU A 158 8.90 -22.43 12.58
CA GLU A 158 8.52 -21.32 13.47
C GLU A 158 7.16 -20.73 13.07
N ALA A 159 6.88 -20.63 11.76
CA ALA A 159 5.68 -19.98 11.26
C ALA A 159 4.40 -20.80 11.48
N LEU A 160 4.47 -22.12 11.27
CA LEU A 160 3.31 -23.00 11.46
C LEU A 160 2.81 -23.04 12.92
N PRO A 161 3.66 -23.19 13.95
CA PRO A 161 3.23 -23.09 15.34
C PRO A 161 2.67 -21.72 15.71
N TYR A 162 3.25 -20.64 15.16
CA TYR A 162 2.73 -19.29 15.40
C TYR A 162 1.34 -19.07 14.78
N GLU A 163 1.10 -19.60 13.59
CA GLU A 163 -0.23 -19.59 12.95
C GLU A 163 -1.25 -20.35 13.81
N GLN A 164 -0.91 -21.56 14.27
CA GLN A 164 -1.76 -22.38 15.13
C GLN A 164 -2.02 -21.70 16.49
N PHE A 165 -1.00 -21.08 17.07
CA PHE A 165 -1.14 -20.29 18.28
C PHE A 165 -2.12 -19.14 18.06
N SER A 166 -1.96 -18.36 17.00
CA SER A 166 -2.85 -17.23 16.69
C SER A 166 -4.30 -17.69 16.48
N ALA A 167 -4.48 -18.78 15.72
CA ALA A 167 -5.79 -19.37 15.45
C ALA A 167 -6.52 -19.84 16.72
N THR A 168 -5.76 -20.19 17.78
CA THR A 168 -6.29 -20.65 19.06
C THR A 168 -6.44 -19.52 20.07
N ALA A 169 -5.49 -18.58 20.10
CA ALA A 169 -5.45 -17.50 21.08
C ALA A 169 -6.53 -16.44 20.83
N TYR A 170 -6.84 -16.16 19.55
CA TYR A 170 -7.91 -15.25 19.19
C TYR A 170 -9.23 -16.01 19.00
N LEU A 171 -10.17 -15.87 19.93
CA LEU A 171 -11.45 -16.59 19.90
C LEU A 171 -12.44 -15.93 18.93
N SER A 172 -12.54 -14.62 18.96
CA SER A 172 -13.51 -13.82 18.19
C SER A 172 -12.86 -12.82 17.24
N SER A 173 -11.63 -12.39 17.52
CA SER A 173 -10.93 -11.45 16.65
C SER A 173 -10.60 -12.07 15.29
N PRO A 174 -10.82 -11.34 14.18
CA PRO A 174 -10.42 -11.79 12.84
C PRO A 174 -8.89 -11.94 12.69
N TYR A 175 -8.10 -11.47 13.63
CA TYR A 175 -6.65 -11.64 13.66
C TYR A 175 -6.19 -13.09 13.81
N ARG A 176 -7.12 -14.01 14.11
CA ARG A 176 -6.91 -15.46 14.05
C ARG A 176 -6.58 -15.99 12.65
N THR A 177 -7.04 -15.27 11.62
CA THR A 177 -6.88 -15.67 10.22
C THR A 177 -5.50 -15.27 9.70
N PRO A 178 -4.76 -16.19 9.07
CA PRO A 178 -3.48 -15.86 8.46
C PRO A 178 -3.66 -14.93 7.26
N VAL A 179 -2.74 -13.99 7.06
CA VAL A 179 -2.79 -13.05 5.94
C VAL A 179 -2.77 -13.77 4.58
N ILE A 180 -2.00 -14.85 4.50
CA ILE A 180 -1.91 -15.66 3.27
C ILE A 180 -3.17 -16.51 3.01
N GLY A 181 -4.07 -16.61 3.99
CA GLY A 181 -5.28 -17.43 3.90
C GLY A 181 -5.07 -18.90 4.30
N TRP A 182 -6.18 -19.59 4.58
CA TRP A 182 -6.17 -21.03 4.81
C TRP A 182 -6.05 -21.79 3.49
N MET A 183 -5.31 -22.90 3.49
CA MET A 183 -5.08 -23.69 2.28
C MET A 183 -6.39 -24.16 1.61
N ASP A 184 -7.39 -24.54 2.39
CA ASP A 184 -8.65 -25.00 1.82
C ASP A 184 -9.49 -23.86 1.23
N ASP A 185 -9.42 -22.67 1.80
CA ASP A 185 -10.07 -21.48 1.21
C ASP A 185 -9.39 -21.10 -0.12
N LEU A 186 -8.05 -21.13 -0.16
CA LEU A 186 -7.30 -20.89 -1.41
C LEU A 186 -7.65 -21.88 -2.51
N LYS A 187 -7.77 -23.18 -2.19
CA LYS A 187 -8.16 -24.22 -3.17
C LYS A 187 -9.56 -24.03 -3.73
N ASN A 188 -10.48 -23.47 -2.94
CA ASN A 188 -11.88 -23.31 -3.29
C ASN A 188 -12.24 -21.89 -3.75
N MET A 189 -11.29 -20.94 -3.68
CA MET A 189 -11.50 -19.55 -4.09
C MET A 189 -11.86 -19.45 -5.57
N ARG A 190 -12.80 -18.59 -5.89
CA ARG A 190 -13.27 -18.33 -7.24
C ARG A 190 -12.99 -16.90 -7.68
N LEU A 191 -12.95 -16.70 -8.98
CA LEU A 191 -12.71 -15.37 -9.56
C LEU A 191 -13.80 -14.36 -9.14
N GLU A 192 -15.03 -14.83 -8.92
CA GLU A 192 -16.16 -14.01 -8.46
C GLU A 192 -15.91 -13.45 -7.04
N ASP A 193 -15.29 -14.24 -6.17
CA ASP A 193 -14.92 -13.83 -4.81
C ASP A 193 -13.93 -12.67 -4.87
N LEU A 194 -12.91 -12.84 -5.70
CA LEU A 194 -11.87 -11.82 -5.93
C LEU A 194 -12.44 -10.57 -6.59
N SER A 195 -13.30 -10.72 -7.60
CA SER A 195 -13.95 -9.61 -8.29
C SER A 195 -14.83 -8.79 -7.34
N SER A 196 -15.62 -9.47 -6.51
CA SER A 196 -16.46 -8.82 -5.50
C SER A 196 -15.62 -8.06 -4.48
N TRP A 197 -14.50 -8.67 -4.04
CA TRP A 197 -13.55 -8.04 -3.12
C TRP A 197 -12.92 -6.78 -3.70
N TYR A 198 -12.42 -6.85 -4.93
CA TYR A 198 -11.85 -5.71 -5.64
C TYR A 198 -12.85 -4.58 -5.82
N GLN A 199 -14.05 -4.87 -6.33
CA GLN A 199 -15.07 -3.86 -6.57
C GLN A 199 -15.50 -3.14 -5.30
N GLN A 200 -15.56 -3.84 -4.18
CA GLN A 200 -15.96 -3.30 -2.90
C GLN A 200 -14.88 -2.42 -2.27
N TRP A 201 -13.64 -2.89 -2.22
CA TRP A 201 -12.61 -2.32 -1.36
C TRP A 201 -11.57 -1.45 -2.08
N TYR A 202 -11.35 -1.68 -3.38
CA TYR A 202 -10.35 -0.93 -4.16
C TYR A 202 -10.99 0.29 -4.82
N ALA A 203 -11.21 1.32 -4.02
CA ALA A 203 -11.91 2.53 -4.41
C ALA A 203 -11.28 3.76 -3.74
N PRO A 204 -11.41 4.96 -4.35
CA PRO A 204 -10.79 6.17 -3.83
C PRO A 204 -11.23 6.48 -2.39
N ASN A 205 -12.49 6.27 -2.04
CA ASN A 205 -12.99 6.53 -0.69
C ASN A 205 -12.55 5.51 0.38
N ASN A 206 -11.83 4.46 -0.01
CA ASN A 206 -11.17 3.50 0.88
C ASN A 206 -9.64 3.55 0.77
N ALA A 207 -9.11 4.53 0.03
CA ALA A 207 -7.68 4.64 -0.23
C ALA A 207 -7.07 5.92 0.35
N THR A 208 -5.78 5.84 0.63
CA THR A 208 -4.93 6.98 0.96
C THR A 208 -3.69 6.93 0.08
N VAL A 209 -3.44 8.01 -0.65
CA VAL A 209 -2.19 8.22 -1.39
C VAL A 209 -1.21 8.91 -0.46
N VAL A 210 -0.01 8.36 -0.32
CA VAL A 210 1.09 8.96 0.47
C VAL A 210 2.26 9.22 -0.46
N VAL A 211 2.73 10.46 -0.50
CA VAL A 211 3.88 10.87 -1.33
C VAL A 211 4.93 11.49 -0.44
N VAL A 212 6.14 10.95 -0.52
CA VAL A 212 7.30 11.47 0.22
C VAL A 212 8.45 11.68 -0.75
N GLY A 213 9.04 12.88 -0.79
CA GLY A 213 10.21 13.16 -1.62
C GLY A 213 10.31 14.61 -2.11
N ASP A 214 11.10 14.79 -3.16
CA ASP A 214 11.38 16.10 -3.75
C ASP A 214 10.21 16.57 -4.65
N VAL A 215 9.14 16.96 -4.00
CA VAL A 215 7.88 17.41 -4.63
C VAL A 215 7.36 18.67 -3.92
N GLN A 216 6.48 19.41 -4.60
CA GLN A 216 5.64 20.43 -3.97
C GLN A 216 4.27 19.83 -3.68
N SER A 217 3.76 20.03 -2.48
CA SER A 217 2.50 19.41 -2.05
C SER A 217 1.30 19.84 -2.88
N SER A 218 1.27 21.11 -3.34
CA SER A 218 0.25 21.61 -4.26
C SER A 218 0.24 20.89 -5.61
N ASP A 219 1.43 20.62 -6.17
CA ASP A 219 1.55 19.95 -7.47
C ASP A 219 1.11 18.49 -7.38
N VAL A 220 1.44 17.83 -6.26
CA VAL A 220 0.96 16.47 -5.97
C VAL A 220 -0.57 16.43 -5.88
N TYR A 221 -1.20 17.44 -5.24
CA TYR A 221 -2.64 17.52 -5.15
C TYR A 221 -3.30 17.67 -6.53
N GLU A 222 -2.81 18.58 -7.38
CA GLU A 222 -3.38 18.78 -8.74
C GLU A 222 -3.18 17.52 -9.60
N LEU A 223 -2.02 16.87 -9.51
CA LEU A 223 -1.76 15.62 -10.20
C LEU A 223 -2.69 14.48 -9.71
N ALA A 224 -2.92 14.39 -8.40
CA ALA A 224 -3.86 13.43 -7.84
C ALA A 224 -5.29 13.68 -8.29
N LYS A 225 -5.70 14.94 -8.36
CA LYS A 225 -7.00 15.36 -8.87
C LYS A 225 -7.20 14.98 -10.34
N GLU A 226 -6.15 15.13 -11.17
CA GLU A 226 -6.17 14.74 -12.57
C GLU A 226 -6.39 13.23 -12.74
N HIS A 227 -5.59 12.40 -12.05
CA HIS A 227 -5.58 10.96 -12.27
C HIS A 227 -6.64 10.21 -11.45
N PHE A 228 -6.80 10.54 -10.18
CA PHE A 228 -7.71 9.83 -9.27
C PHE A 228 -9.08 10.51 -9.14
N GLY A 229 -9.19 11.81 -9.44
CA GLY A 229 -10.45 12.55 -9.32
C GLY A 229 -11.62 11.95 -10.11
N PRO A 230 -11.41 11.46 -11.35
CA PRO A 230 -12.47 10.84 -12.14
C PRO A 230 -12.96 9.48 -11.61
N LEU A 231 -12.22 8.83 -10.71
CA LEU A 231 -12.55 7.50 -10.22
C LEU A 231 -13.76 7.52 -9.30
N LYS A 232 -14.66 6.56 -9.52
CA LYS A 232 -15.90 6.45 -8.74
C LYS A 232 -15.66 5.80 -7.38
N PRO A 233 -16.23 6.35 -6.30
CA PRO A 233 -16.20 5.70 -4.99
C PRO A 233 -17.05 4.40 -4.99
N SER A 234 -16.77 3.51 -4.04
CA SER A 234 -17.58 2.30 -3.78
C SER A 234 -18.49 2.50 -2.57
N VAL A 235 -19.54 1.70 -2.52
CA VAL A 235 -20.32 1.52 -1.29
C VAL A 235 -19.56 0.57 -0.38
N LEU A 236 -18.93 1.13 0.66
CA LEU A 236 -18.12 0.36 1.59
C LEU A 236 -19.01 -0.34 2.62
N SER A 237 -18.77 -1.62 2.85
CA SER A 237 -19.40 -2.33 3.97
C SER A 237 -18.85 -1.82 5.29
N GLN A 238 -19.73 -1.53 6.24
CA GLN A 238 -19.33 -1.21 7.60
C GLN A 238 -18.95 -2.48 8.34
N VAL A 239 -17.68 -2.62 8.65
CA VAL A 239 -17.21 -3.67 9.56
C VAL A 239 -17.54 -3.26 10.99
N LYS A 240 -18.32 -4.09 11.69
CA LYS A 240 -18.63 -3.85 13.10
C LYS A 240 -17.42 -4.24 13.96
N PRO A 241 -16.94 -3.37 14.86
CA PRO A 241 -15.88 -3.72 15.79
C PRO A 241 -16.26 -4.96 16.61
N GLN A 242 -15.36 -5.92 16.68
CA GLN A 242 -15.50 -7.07 17.56
C GLN A 242 -14.55 -6.91 18.74
N GLN A 243 -15.02 -7.27 19.93
CA GLN A 243 -14.17 -7.36 21.11
C GLN A 243 -13.75 -8.81 21.31
N GLU A 244 -12.47 -9.02 21.58
CA GLU A 244 -11.98 -10.35 21.93
C GLU A 244 -12.64 -10.82 23.22
N ALA A 245 -13.10 -12.07 23.24
CA ALA A 245 -13.67 -12.65 24.44
C ALA A 245 -12.59 -12.76 25.52
N SER A 246 -12.81 -12.13 26.67
CA SER A 246 -11.91 -12.31 27.81
C SER A 246 -11.98 -13.77 28.26
N PRO A 247 -10.84 -14.48 28.40
CA PRO A 247 -10.86 -15.81 29.00
C PRO A 247 -11.41 -15.66 30.43
N LYS A 248 -12.51 -16.33 30.69
CA LYS A 248 -12.97 -16.49 32.07
C LYS A 248 -12.02 -17.46 32.72
N GLY A 249 -11.12 -16.93 33.59
CA GLY A 249 -10.26 -17.72 34.44
C GLY A 249 -11.06 -18.52 35.46
#